data_58d3b198d126b0323e0d1c436c63c535
#
_entry.id   58d3b198d126b0323e0d1c436c63c535
#
_cell.length_a   1.000
_cell.length_b   1.000
_cell.length_c   1.000
_cell.angle_alpha   90.00
_cell.angle_beta   90.00
_cell.angle_gamma   90.00
#
_symmetry.space_group_name_H-M   'P 1'
#
loop_
_entity.id
_entity.type
_entity.pdbx_description
1 polymer ?
#
loop_
_entity_poly.entity_id
_entity_poly.type
_entity_poly.pdbx_seq_one_letter_code
_entity_poly.pdbx_strand_id
1 'polypeptide(L)'
;DHRDLHLLSRRQRQMCIRGRDKIVGPGGVFVAAAKRKVFGQVDIDMIAGPSEILVVADGKSDPAWVAADLLSQAEHDAHAAAVLVTDSRPLAEAVQNEVERQLTDLPRRDIAQKSLEANGKILVTKDLAAAVEAANRIAPEHLELCVDDPFALLPLVKNAGSVFLGRHTPEALGDYFAGPNHTLP
;
A
#
# COMPACT_ATOMS: atom_id res chain seq x y z
N ASP A 1 -18.47 -39.56 -14.02
CA ASP A 1 -17.30 -39.82 -13.19
C ASP A 1 -16.65 -38.51 -12.79
N HIS A 2 -16.60 -38.21 -11.48
CA HIS A 2 -16.10 -36.94 -10.95
C HIS A 2 -14.62 -36.65 -11.29
N ARG A 3 -13.85 -37.63 -11.68
CA ARG A 3 -12.43 -37.49 -12.06
C ARG A 3 -12.25 -36.80 -13.41
N ASP A 4 -13.15 -37.01 -14.35
CA ASP A 4 -13.06 -36.44 -15.69
C ASP A 4 -13.42 -34.95 -15.72
N LEU A 5 -14.30 -34.48 -14.82
CA LEU A 5 -14.64 -33.08 -14.68
C LEU A 5 -13.46 -32.25 -14.14
N HIS A 6 -12.64 -32.81 -13.25
CA HIS A 6 -11.43 -32.15 -12.76
C HIS A 6 -10.31 -32.07 -13.82
N LEU A 7 -10.22 -33.07 -14.71
CA LEU A 7 -9.26 -33.05 -15.83
C LEU A 7 -9.67 -32.05 -16.91
N LEU A 8 -10.98 -31.92 -17.19
CA LEU A 8 -11.50 -30.92 -18.14
C LEU A 8 -11.33 -29.50 -17.61
N SER A 9 -11.55 -29.26 -16.32
CA SER A 9 -11.34 -27.95 -15.70
C SER A 9 -9.85 -27.54 -15.69
N ARG A 10 -8.93 -28.48 -15.50
CA ARG A 10 -7.48 -28.21 -15.61
C ARG A 10 -7.05 -27.94 -17.05
N ARG A 11 -7.59 -28.69 -18.03
CA ARG A 11 -7.33 -28.43 -19.46
C ARG A 11 -7.94 -27.12 -19.94
N GLN A 12 -9.15 -26.77 -19.48
CA GLN A 12 -9.76 -25.48 -19.78
C GLN A 12 -8.95 -24.31 -19.18
N ARG A 13 -8.43 -24.44 -17.95
CA ARG A 13 -7.53 -23.42 -17.36
C ARG A 13 -6.24 -23.28 -18.16
N GLN A 14 -5.65 -24.37 -18.64
CA GLN A 14 -4.45 -24.32 -19.49
C GLN A 14 -4.75 -23.76 -20.89
N MET A 15 -5.92 -24.04 -21.47
CA MET A 15 -6.34 -23.44 -22.75
C MET A 15 -6.64 -21.95 -22.62
N CYS A 16 -7.14 -21.48 -21.47
CA CYS A 16 -7.38 -20.06 -21.22
C CYS A 16 -6.09 -19.22 -21.17
N ILE A 17 -4.95 -19.79 -20.79
CA ILE A 17 -3.66 -19.08 -20.77
C ILE A 17 -3.09 -18.89 -22.17
N ARG A 18 -3.34 -19.81 -23.12
CA ARG A 18 -2.76 -19.78 -24.47
C ARG A 18 -3.41 -18.78 -25.44
N GLY A 19 -4.52 -18.16 -25.07
CA GLY A 19 -5.25 -17.25 -25.96
C GLY A 19 -5.61 -15.92 -25.26
N ARG A 20 -4.81 -15.46 -24.31
CA ARG A 20 -5.04 -14.18 -23.61
C ARG A 20 -4.04 -13.15 -24.08
N ASP A 21 -4.53 -11.92 -24.24
CA ASP A 21 -3.73 -10.78 -24.64
C ASP A 21 -3.11 -10.10 -23.41
N LYS A 22 -3.80 -10.16 -22.25
CA LYS A 22 -3.36 -9.51 -21.01
C LYS A 22 -3.75 -10.30 -19.76
N ILE A 23 -2.85 -10.33 -18.77
CA ILE A 23 -3.06 -10.90 -17.43
C ILE A 23 -3.07 -9.77 -16.43
N VAL A 24 -4.18 -9.63 -15.69
CA VAL A 24 -4.38 -8.61 -14.66
C VAL A 24 -4.73 -9.24 -13.33
N GLY A 25 -4.45 -8.55 -12.25
CA GLY A 25 -4.82 -8.92 -10.89
C GLY A 25 -3.63 -8.98 -9.93
N PRO A 26 -3.87 -8.75 -8.64
CA PRO A 26 -2.86 -8.82 -7.60
C PRO A 26 -2.39 -10.27 -7.38
N GLY A 27 -1.29 -10.41 -6.66
CA GLY A 27 -0.79 -11.72 -6.25
C GLY A 27 0.57 -11.62 -5.60
N GLY A 28 0.88 -12.63 -4.80
CA GLY A 28 2.16 -12.71 -4.10
C GLY A 28 3.35 -12.99 -5.04
N VAL A 29 4.51 -13.19 -4.44
CA VAL A 29 5.83 -13.38 -5.08
C VAL A 29 5.81 -14.39 -6.24
N PHE A 30 5.03 -15.48 -6.11
CA PHE A 30 4.92 -16.49 -7.16
C PHE A 30 4.14 -16.00 -8.39
N VAL A 31 3.09 -15.19 -8.17
CA VAL A 31 2.31 -14.57 -9.24
C VAL A 31 3.17 -13.52 -9.97
N ALA A 32 3.89 -12.68 -9.22
CA ALA A 32 4.82 -11.71 -9.78
C ALA A 32 5.92 -12.39 -10.62
N ALA A 33 6.48 -13.50 -10.14
CA ALA A 33 7.46 -14.29 -10.88
C ALA A 33 6.86 -14.92 -12.17
N ALA A 34 5.62 -15.42 -12.08
CA ALA A 34 4.92 -15.98 -13.24
C ALA A 34 4.61 -14.90 -14.29
N LYS A 35 4.10 -13.73 -13.87
CA LYS A 35 3.86 -12.58 -14.77
C LYS A 35 5.15 -12.15 -15.48
N ARG A 36 6.25 -12.00 -14.74
CA ARG A 36 7.56 -11.66 -15.31
C ARG A 36 8.01 -12.65 -16.37
N LYS A 37 7.74 -13.96 -16.17
CA LYS A 37 8.14 -15.01 -17.11
C LYS A 37 7.36 -14.99 -18.42
N VAL A 38 6.11 -14.54 -18.40
CA VAL A 38 5.24 -14.51 -19.59
C VAL A 38 5.19 -13.14 -20.25
N PHE A 39 5.72 -12.12 -19.62
CA PHE A 39 5.78 -10.75 -20.17
C PHE A 39 6.51 -10.76 -21.52
N GLY A 40 5.91 -10.10 -22.52
CA GLY A 40 6.38 -10.11 -23.91
C GLY A 40 5.72 -11.18 -24.78
N GLN A 41 5.20 -12.27 -24.21
CA GLN A 41 4.31 -13.21 -24.90
C GLN A 41 2.84 -12.87 -24.65
N VAL A 42 2.54 -12.42 -23.44
CA VAL A 42 1.25 -11.91 -22.99
C VAL A 42 1.52 -10.61 -22.26
N ASP A 43 0.68 -9.59 -22.44
CA ASP A 43 0.78 -8.35 -21.67
C ASP A 43 0.39 -8.58 -20.21
N ILE A 44 0.91 -7.76 -19.32
CA ILE A 44 0.57 -7.80 -17.88
C ILE A 44 0.17 -6.41 -17.39
N ASP A 45 -0.54 -6.35 -16.27
CA ASP A 45 -0.83 -5.09 -15.57
C ASP A 45 0.46 -4.52 -14.94
N MET A 46 1.01 -5.27 -13.98
CA MET A 46 2.19 -4.86 -13.22
C MET A 46 2.91 -6.08 -12.63
N ILE A 47 4.14 -5.87 -12.20
CA ILE A 47 4.86 -6.80 -11.34
C ILE A 47 4.83 -6.20 -9.93
N ALA A 48 3.92 -6.73 -9.09
CA ALA A 48 3.76 -6.24 -7.73
C ALA A 48 5.04 -6.43 -6.91
N GLY A 49 5.42 -5.37 -6.20
CA GLY A 49 6.40 -5.40 -5.11
C GLY A 49 5.73 -5.70 -3.76
N PRO A 50 6.47 -5.59 -2.65
CA PRO A 50 5.87 -5.50 -1.32
C PRO A 50 4.96 -4.28 -1.22
N SER A 51 3.87 -4.40 -0.48
CA SER A 51 2.93 -3.28 -0.30
C SER A 51 3.56 -2.13 0.50
N GLU A 52 3.27 -0.90 0.10
CA GLU A 52 3.86 0.30 0.68
C GLU A 52 2.79 1.35 0.97
N ILE A 53 2.80 1.91 2.17
CA ILE A 53 2.02 3.10 2.52
C ILE A 53 2.92 4.23 2.99
N LEU A 54 2.64 5.44 2.53
CA LEU A 54 3.23 6.65 3.04
C LEU A 54 2.14 7.64 3.40
N VAL A 55 2.09 8.02 4.68
CA VAL A 55 1.15 9.03 5.18
C VAL A 55 1.88 10.35 5.35
N VAL A 56 1.43 11.39 4.66
CA VAL A 56 1.80 12.78 4.92
C VAL A 56 0.72 13.37 5.85
N ALA A 57 1.09 13.75 7.06
CA ALA A 57 0.15 14.26 8.06
C ALA A 57 0.63 15.56 8.69
N ASP A 58 -0.30 16.49 8.91
CA ASP A 58 -0.05 17.72 9.70
C ASP A 58 -0.36 17.51 11.17
N GLY A 59 0.03 18.47 12.02
CA GLY A 59 -0.15 18.41 13.47
C GLY A 59 -1.60 18.38 13.98
N LYS A 60 -2.60 18.43 13.11
CA LYS A 60 -4.03 18.33 13.46
C LYS A 60 -4.61 16.94 13.20
N SER A 61 -3.85 16.04 12.59
CA SER A 61 -4.27 14.67 12.33
C SER A 61 -4.38 13.87 13.63
N ASP A 62 -5.35 12.97 13.69
CA ASP A 62 -5.51 12.09 14.85
C ASP A 62 -4.42 11.00 14.82
N PRO A 63 -3.55 10.93 15.84
CA PRO A 63 -2.47 9.97 15.88
C PRO A 63 -2.94 8.52 15.88
N ALA A 64 -4.13 8.24 16.45
CA ALA A 64 -4.67 6.89 16.49
C ALA A 64 -5.11 6.41 15.10
N TRP A 65 -5.65 7.30 14.26
CA TRP A 65 -6.03 6.98 12.89
C TRP A 65 -4.80 6.80 12.00
N VAL A 66 -3.84 7.71 12.07
CA VAL A 66 -2.58 7.60 11.33
C VAL A 66 -1.84 6.30 11.69
N ALA A 67 -1.82 5.94 12.98
CA ALA A 67 -1.23 4.68 13.42
C ALA A 67 -1.97 3.46 12.85
N ALA A 68 -3.31 3.49 12.80
CA ALA A 68 -4.12 2.42 12.21
C ALA A 68 -3.84 2.24 10.71
N ASP A 69 -3.70 3.36 9.95
CA ASP A 69 -3.38 3.33 8.53
C ASP A 69 -1.98 2.73 8.28
N LEU A 70 -0.99 3.12 9.08
CA LEU A 70 0.35 2.51 9.00
C LEU A 70 0.35 1.00 9.32
N LEU A 71 -0.42 0.61 10.33
CA LEU A 71 -0.52 -0.79 10.76
C LEU A 71 -1.31 -1.64 9.78
N SER A 72 -2.32 -1.10 9.11
CA SER A 72 -3.08 -1.81 8.08
C SER A 72 -2.17 -2.36 6.99
N GLN A 73 -1.15 -1.60 6.60
CA GLN A 73 -0.19 -2.03 5.60
C GLN A 73 0.90 -2.94 6.19
N ALA A 74 1.39 -2.61 7.39
CA ALA A 74 2.45 -3.38 8.04
C ALA A 74 2.05 -4.84 8.32
N GLU A 75 0.75 -5.11 8.56
CA GLU A 75 0.26 -6.47 8.82
C GLU A 75 0.14 -7.35 7.56
N HIS A 76 0.23 -6.78 6.36
CA HIS A 76 0.11 -7.55 5.11
C HIS A 76 1.27 -8.51 4.91
N ASP A 77 2.51 -8.03 5.05
CA ASP A 77 3.72 -8.82 4.81
C ASP A 77 4.90 -8.26 5.62
N ALA A 78 5.83 -9.12 6.01
CA ALA A 78 7.04 -8.71 6.73
C ALA A 78 7.97 -7.78 5.92
N HIS A 79 7.80 -7.71 4.61
CA HIS A 79 8.53 -6.80 3.72
C HIS A 79 7.74 -5.52 3.40
N ALA A 80 6.50 -5.39 3.87
CA ALA A 80 5.73 -4.17 3.68
C ALA A 80 6.46 -2.96 4.28
N ALA A 81 6.21 -1.78 3.74
CA ALA A 81 6.76 -0.53 4.25
C ALA A 81 5.65 0.41 4.70
N ALA A 82 5.77 0.94 5.93
CA ALA A 82 4.87 1.91 6.50
C ALA A 82 5.66 3.15 6.93
N VAL A 83 5.40 4.29 6.27
CA VAL A 83 6.16 5.52 6.46
C VAL A 83 5.24 6.67 6.83
N LEU A 84 5.55 7.36 7.92
CA LEU A 84 4.94 8.65 8.26
C LEU A 84 5.91 9.79 7.90
N VAL A 85 5.42 10.81 7.22
CA VAL A 85 6.13 12.07 7.01
C VAL A 85 5.27 13.21 7.53
N THR A 86 5.78 14.00 8.47
CA THR A 86 5.02 15.07 9.11
C THR A 86 5.89 16.31 9.34
N ASP A 87 5.26 17.48 9.41
CA ASP A 87 5.90 18.71 9.84
C ASP A 87 5.77 18.95 11.37
N SER A 88 5.12 18.02 12.08
CA SER A 88 4.83 18.11 13.51
C SER A 88 5.56 17.02 14.31
N ARG A 89 6.59 17.41 15.06
CA ARG A 89 7.26 16.50 15.99
C ARG A 89 6.32 15.93 17.06
N PRO A 90 5.41 16.73 17.68
CA PRO A 90 4.45 16.16 18.64
C PRO A 90 3.55 15.09 18.02
N LEU A 91 3.11 15.25 16.76
CA LEU A 91 2.35 14.20 16.07
C LEU A 91 3.19 12.95 15.85
N ALA A 92 4.45 13.11 15.41
CA ALA A 92 5.35 11.99 15.19
C ALA A 92 5.51 11.12 16.45
N GLU A 93 5.72 11.75 17.62
CA GLU A 93 5.85 11.08 18.92
C GLU A 93 4.52 10.42 19.34
N ALA A 94 3.39 11.10 19.14
CA ALA A 94 2.07 10.56 19.46
C ALA A 94 1.72 9.35 18.59
N VAL A 95 2.02 9.40 17.27
CA VAL A 95 1.79 8.28 16.36
C VAL A 95 2.69 7.08 16.71
N GLN A 96 3.95 7.32 17.07
CA GLN A 96 4.82 6.23 17.52
C GLN A 96 4.22 5.50 18.73
N ASN A 97 3.76 6.25 19.74
CA ASN A 97 3.12 5.63 20.92
C ASN A 97 1.83 4.89 20.58
N GLU A 98 1.03 5.41 19.64
CA GLU A 98 -0.18 4.76 19.17
C GLU A 98 0.11 3.50 18.37
N VAL A 99 1.12 3.48 17.52
CA VAL A 99 1.57 2.26 16.81
C VAL A 99 1.98 1.18 17.81
N GLU A 100 2.79 1.52 18.82
CA GLU A 100 3.20 0.56 19.86
C GLU A 100 1.99 0.01 20.63
N ARG A 101 1.03 0.88 20.98
CA ARG A 101 -0.19 0.49 21.68
C ARG A 101 -1.08 -0.43 20.84
N GLN A 102 -1.40 -0.02 19.61
CA GLN A 102 -2.31 -0.77 18.74
C GLN A 102 -1.70 -2.09 18.25
N LEU A 103 -0.38 -2.13 18.06
CA LEU A 103 0.34 -3.35 17.67
C LEU A 103 0.09 -4.52 18.64
N THR A 104 -0.16 -4.23 19.93
CA THR A 104 -0.41 -5.27 20.93
C THR A 104 -1.70 -6.04 20.69
N ASP A 105 -2.69 -5.41 20.06
CA ASP A 105 -4.03 -5.95 19.86
C ASP A 105 -4.22 -6.57 18.46
N LEU A 106 -3.21 -6.45 17.58
CA LEU A 106 -3.32 -6.97 16.23
C LEU A 106 -3.21 -8.50 16.17
N PRO A 107 -4.13 -9.19 15.46
CA PRO A 107 -4.04 -10.63 15.23
C PRO A 107 -2.75 -11.07 14.52
N ARG A 108 -2.22 -10.22 13.63
CA ARG A 108 -0.99 -10.46 12.85
C ARG A 108 0.22 -9.69 13.38
N ARG A 109 0.25 -9.46 14.70
CA ARG A 109 1.30 -8.68 15.39
C ARG A 109 2.72 -9.03 14.94
N ASP A 110 3.06 -10.31 14.88
CA ASP A 110 4.44 -10.76 14.58
C ASP A 110 4.88 -10.35 13.16
N ILE A 111 3.94 -10.27 12.22
CA ILE A 111 4.20 -9.82 10.84
C ILE A 111 4.36 -8.31 10.82
N ALA A 112 3.41 -7.58 11.41
CA ALA A 112 3.44 -6.13 11.49
C ALA A 112 4.70 -5.62 12.21
N GLN A 113 5.09 -6.26 13.31
CA GLN A 113 6.30 -5.92 14.05
C GLN A 113 7.55 -6.06 13.17
N LYS A 114 7.71 -7.18 12.46
CA LYS A 114 8.85 -7.39 11.55
C LYS A 114 8.89 -6.36 10.43
N SER A 115 7.74 -6.04 9.85
CA SER A 115 7.60 -4.99 8.83
C SER A 115 8.06 -3.63 9.36
N LEU A 116 7.54 -3.22 10.53
CA LEU A 116 7.90 -1.94 11.15
C LEU A 116 9.38 -1.87 11.55
N GLU A 117 9.95 -2.93 12.10
CA GLU A 117 11.37 -2.99 12.48
C GLU A 117 12.30 -2.89 11.26
N ALA A 118 11.93 -3.50 10.15
CA ALA A 118 12.75 -3.51 8.93
C ALA A 118 12.55 -2.25 8.08
N ASN A 119 11.31 -1.84 7.85
CA ASN A 119 10.93 -0.86 6.84
C ASN A 119 10.12 0.33 7.39
N GLY A 120 9.63 0.28 8.63
CA GLY A 120 8.89 1.39 9.26
C GLY A 120 9.76 2.62 9.45
N LYS A 121 9.23 3.82 9.15
CA LYS A 121 9.95 5.09 9.34
C LYS A 121 9.01 6.21 9.72
N ILE A 122 9.49 7.10 10.59
CA ILE A 122 8.85 8.38 10.90
C ILE A 122 9.85 9.49 10.55
N LEU A 123 9.47 10.36 9.62
CA LEU A 123 10.29 11.47 9.16
C LEU A 123 9.63 12.79 9.57
N VAL A 124 10.40 13.67 10.20
CA VAL A 124 9.94 15.02 10.54
C VAL A 124 10.62 16.02 9.60
N THR A 125 9.80 16.81 8.90
CA THR A 125 10.23 17.79 7.92
C THR A 125 9.97 19.21 8.43
N LYS A 126 10.50 20.21 7.74
CA LYS A 126 10.31 21.61 8.11
C LYS A 126 8.90 22.14 7.78
N ASP A 127 8.24 21.58 6.78
CA ASP A 127 6.92 21.98 6.29
C ASP A 127 6.31 20.84 5.44
N LEU A 128 5.02 20.96 5.10
CA LEU A 128 4.29 19.97 4.31
C LEU A 128 4.80 19.87 2.86
N ALA A 129 5.34 20.94 2.27
CA ALA A 129 5.92 20.88 0.93
C ALA A 129 7.16 19.98 0.92
N ALA A 130 8.01 20.10 1.95
CA ALA A 130 9.16 19.20 2.13
C ALA A 130 8.71 17.75 2.43
N ALA A 131 7.56 17.57 3.10
CA ALA A 131 6.99 16.24 3.31
C ALA A 131 6.57 15.59 1.98
N VAL A 132 5.90 16.33 1.10
CA VAL A 132 5.55 15.82 -0.25
C VAL A 132 6.80 15.60 -1.11
N GLU A 133 7.84 16.42 -1.00
CA GLU A 133 9.10 16.16 -1.68
C GLU A 133 9.75 14.85 -1.22
N ALA A 134 9.73 14.58 0.08
CA ALA A 134 10.20 13.31 0.63
C ALA A 134 9.35 12.12 0.10
N ALA A 135 8.03 12.27 0.07
CA ALA A 135 7.13 11.28 -0.51
C ALA A 135 7.44 11.01 -1.99
N ASN A 136 7.67 12.05 -2.80
CA ASN A 136 8.06 11.90 -4.21
C ASN A 136 9.39 11.14 -4.40
N ARG A 137 10.32 11.27 -3.44
CA ARG A 137 11.62 10.55 -3.49
C ARG A 137 11.46 9.09 -3.10
N ILE A 138 10.54 8.79 -2.19
CA ILE A 138 10.21 7.42 -1.78
C ILE A 138 9.37 6.74 -2.87
N ALA A 139 8.48 7.49 -3.53
CA ALA A 139 7.58 7.03 -4.59
C ALA A 139 6.70 5.83 -4.16
N PRO A 140 5.88 5.98 -3.11
CA PRO A 140 5.15 4.88 -2.51
C PRO A 140 4.04 4.36 -3.42
N GLU A 141 3.66 3.10 -3.22
CA GLU A 141 2.46 2.50 -3.82
C GLU A 141 1.20 3.28 -3.41
N HIS A 142 1.02 3.52 -2.10
CA HIS A 142 -0.11 4.26 -1.55
C HIS A 142 0.39 5.52 -0.83
N LEU A 143 -0.12 6.68 -1.24
CA LEU A 143 0.14 7.97 -0.61
C LEU A 143 -1.13 8.53 -0.01
N GLU A 144 -1.15 8.75 1.31
CA GLU A 144 -2.23 9.46 1.99
C GLU A 144 -1.82 10.89 2.34
N LEU A 145 -2.64 11.86 1.97
CA LEU A 145 -2.49 13.27 2.35
C LEU A 145 -3.47 13.60 3.48
N CYS A 146 -3.10 13.25 4.72
CA CYS A 146 -3.88 13.48 5.95
C CYS A 146 -3.70 14.90 6.46
N VAL A 147 -4.16 15.89 5.71
CA VAL A 147 -3.99 17.32 5.98
C VAL A 147 -5.30 18.09 5.82
N ASP A 148 -5.35 19.35 6.26
CA ASP A 148 -6.56 20.20 6.12
C ASP A 148 -6.93 20.47 4.66
N ASP A 149 -5.95 20.81 3.82
CA ASP A 149 -6.15 21.07 2.40
C ASP A 149 -5.26 20.14 1.55
N PRO A 150 -5.69 18.90 1.29
CA PRO A 150 -4.93 17.97 0.48
C PRO A 150 -4.86 18.40 -0.99
N PHE A 151 -5.85 19.16 -1.49
CA PHE A 151 -5.86 19.65 -2.87
C PHE A 151 -4.80 20.72 -3.13
N ALA A 152 -4.39 21.48 -2.12
CA ALA A 152 -3.26 22.41 -2.23
C ALA A 152 -1.92 21.68 -2.38
N LEU A 153 -1.78 20.47 -1.82
CA LEU A 153 -0.57 19.65 -1.91
C LEU A 153 -0.54 18.73 -3.14
N LEU A 154 -1.71 18.33 -3.64
CA LEU A 154 -1.83 17.38 -4.77
C LEU A 154 -1.00 17.78 -6.00
N PRO A 155 -0.94 19.06 -6.43
CA PRO A 155 -0.10 19.45 -7.56
C PRO A 155 1.41 19.26 -7.36
N LEU A 156 1.86 19.08 -6.12
CA LEU A 156 3.26 18.83 -5.78
C LEU A 156 3.61 17.32 -5.84
N VAL A 157 2.60 16.45 -5.84
CA VAL A 157 2.80 14.99 -5.93
C VAL A 157 3.16 14.64 -7.36
N LYS A 158 4.23 13.86 -7.51
CA LYS A 158 4.78 13.44 -8.82
C LYS A 158 4.87 11.93 -8.95
N ASN A 159 5.14 11.26 -7.85
CA ASN A 159 5.47 9.84 -7.83
C ASN A 159 4.68 9.15 -6.71
N ALA A 160 3.53 8.58 -7.05
CA ALA A 160 2.74 7.71 -6.18
C ALA A 160 1.87 6.81 -7.06
N GLY A 161 1.62 5.59 -6.63
CA GLY A 161 0.73 4.66 -7.33
C GLY A 161 -0.72 5.09 -7.21
N SER A 162 -1.18 5.37 -5.99
CA SER A 162 -2.49 5.96 -5.68
C SER A 162 -2.36 7.07 -4.66
N VAL A 163 -3.30 8.03 -4.68
CA VAL A 163 -3.29 9.17 -3.75
C VAL A 163 -4.66 9.30 -3.08
N PHE A 164 -4.66 9.26 -1.75
CA PHE A 164 -5.84 9.37 -0.90
C PHE A 164 -5.87 10.76 -0.26
N LEU A 165 -6.99 11.47 -0.42
CA LEU A 165 -7.07 12.89 -0.09
C LEU A 165 -7.96 13.13 1.13
N GLY A 166 -7.35 13.61 2.20
CA GLY A 166 -8.03 14.01 3.45
C GLY A 166 -7.94 12.98 4.56
N ARG A 167 -8.18 13.44 5.79
CA ARG A 167 -8.00 12.67 7.03
C ARG A 167 -8.93 11.49 7.22
N HIS A 168 -9.99 11.40 6.41
CA HIS A 168 -11.03 10.38 6.51
C HIS A 168 -11.06 9.47 5.27
N THR A 169 -9.97 9.43 4.52
CA THR A 169 -9.88 8.66 3.28
C THR A 169 -8.66 7.73 3.35
N PRO A 170 -8.73 6.68 4.18
CA PRO A 170 -7.65 5.71 4.29
C PRO A 170 -7.56 4.82 3.05
N GLU A 171 -6.41 4.22 2.82
CA GLU A 171 -6.15 3.29 1.71
C GLU A 171 -7.20 2.16 1.67
N ALA A 172 -7.51 1.57 2.82
CA ALA A 172 -8.50 0.50 2.94
C ALA A 172 -9.90 0.88 2.41
N LEU A 173 -10.29 2.16 2.49
CA LEU A 173 -11.53 2.64 1.88
C LEU A 173 -11.49 2.51 0.36
N GLY A 174 -10.37 2.84 -0.27
CA GLY A 174 -10.15 2.71 -1.70
C GLY A 174 -10.25 1.26 -2.16
N ASP A 175 -9.52 0.40 -1.52
CA ASP A 175 -9.39 -1.01 -1.92
C ASP A 175 -10.66 -1.83 -1.71
N TYR A 176 -11.41 -1.57 -0.63
CA TYR A 176 -12.51 -2.44 -0.24
C TYR A 176 -13.91 -1.86 -0.44
N PHE A 177 -14.06 -0.53 -0.62
CA PHE A 177 -15.39 0.08 -0.63
C PHE A 177 -15.63 1.13 -1.71
N ALA A 178 -14.64 1.95 -2.08
CA ALA A 178 -14.85 3.09 -2.97
C ALA A 178 -15.03 2.71 -4.45
N GLY A 179 -14.78 1.47 -4.84
CA GLY A 179 -15.06 0.92 -6.17
C GLY A 179 -13.91 0.95 -7.19
N PRO A 180 -12.76 1.63 -7.02
CA PRO A 180 -11.64 1.46 -7.92
C PRO A 180 -11.10 0.03 -7.83
N ASN A 181 -10.41 -0.40 -8.90
CA ASN A 181 -9.66 -1.65 -8.85
C ASN A 181 -8.24 -1.41 -8.29
N HIS A 182 -7.59 -2.48 -7.84
CA HIS A 182 -6.23 -2.43 -7.33
C HIS A 182 -5.19 -2.62 -8.45
N THR A 183 -5.37 -1.94 -9.56
CA THR A 183 -4.38 -1.91 -10.66
C THR A 183 -3.70 -0.54 -10.64
N LEU A 184 -2.52 -0.50 -10.05
CA LEU A 184 -1.72 0.70 -9.88
C LEU A 184 -0.68 0.82 -11.00
N PRO A 185 -0.29 2.06 -11.37
CA PRO A 185 0.73 2.29 -12.40
C PRO A 185 2.12 1.80 -12.03
#